data_41641bf8a33a2cfa92f491187565de5c
#
_entry.id   41641bf8a33a2cfa92f491187565de5c
#
_cell.length_a   1.000
_cell.length_b   1.000
_cell.length_c   1.000
_cell.angle_alpha   90.00
_cell.angle_beta   90.00
_cell.angle_gamma   90.00
#
_symmetry.space_group_name_H-M   'P 1'
#
loop_
_entity.id
_entity.type
_entity.pdbx_description
1 polymer ?
#
loop_
_entity_poly.entity_id
_entity_poly.type
_entity_poly.pdbx_seq_one_letter_code
_entity_poly.pdbx_strand_id
1 'polypeptide(L)'
;EGLAQLPELAAVAAELGVLRTATWIMPASDELSYEENFAFHVERLKPAAAILAAHGIRFGLEYVGPKTLWASKKHAFAHTMEQMLELCAAIGENMGLLLDSWHWYTSRETADDLRGLRAEQIVDVHVNDAPAGIGIDEQVDNVRDLPGATGVIDVGTFLGVLQELGYDGPVMVEPFSERVRAMADEEAVAATADALAAVWREAGLA
;
A
#
# COMPACT_ATOMS: atom_id res chain seq x y z
N GLU A 1 10.92 -15.56 15.96
CA GLU A 1 10.49 -14.81 17.17
C GLU A 1 9.13 -14.14 16.94
N GLY A 2 8.93 -13.32 15.90
CA GLY A 2 7.68 -12.57 15.68
C GLY A 2 6.41 -13.43 15.61
N LEU A 3 6.43 -14.58 14.95
CA LEU A 3 5.28 -15.47 14.88
C LEU A 3 4.84 -16.02 16.26
N ALA A 4 5.74 -16.15 17.21
CA ALA A 4 5.40 -16.66 18.55
C ALA A 4 4.62 -15.64 19.39
N GLN A 5 4.79 -14.34 19.14
CA GLN A 5 4.09 -13.25 19.82
C GLN A 5 2.82 -12.82 19.11
N LEU A 6 2.71 -13.15 17.81
CA LEU A 6 1.61 -12.69 16.97
C LEU A 6 0.20 -13.07 17.50
N PRO A 7 -0.05 -14.26 18.08
CA PRO A 7 -1.37 -14.58 18.63
C PRO A 7 -1.83 -13.63 19.74
N GLU A 8 -0.92 -13.27 20.67
CA GLU A 8 -1.21 -12.34 21.76
C GLU A 8 -1.49 -10.92 21.21
N LEU A 9 -0.64 -10.46 20.29
CA LEU A 9 -0.83 -9.15 19.65
C LEU A 9 -2.12 -9.08 18.83
N ALA A 10 -2.45 -10.14 18.10
CA ALA A 10 -3.69 -10.22 17.33
C ALA A 10 -4.93 -10.21 18.25
N ALA A 11 -4.89 -10.89 19.40
CA ALA A 11 -5.96 -10.85 20.38
C ALA A 11 -6.18 -9.42 20.91
N VAL A 12 -5.11 -8.72 21.30
CA VAL A 12 -5.19 -7.32 21.76
C VAL A 12 -5.70 -6.40 20.66
N ALA A 13 -5.22 -6.56 19.42
CA ALA A 13 -5.70 -5.76 18.30
C ALA A 13 -7.21 -5.95 18.06
N ALA A 14 -7.69 -7.20 18.09
CA ALA A 14 -9.10 -7.51 17.94
C ALA A 14 -9.97 -6.92 19.08
N GLU A 15 -9.51 -6.97 20.34
CA GLU A 15 -10.20 -6.34 21.48
C GLU A 15 -10.30 -4.82 21.31
N LEU A 16 -9.29 -4.18 20.71
CA LEU A 16 -9.29 -2.75 20.39
C LEU A 16 -10.08 -2.39 19.13
N GLY A 17 -10.63 -3.37 18.40
CA GLY A 17 -11.33 -3.16 17.14
C GLY A 17 -10.40 -2.88 15.96
N VAL A 18 -9.10 -3.14 16.08
CA VAL A 18 -8.13 -3.02 14.99
C VAL A 18 -8.15 -4.32 14.17
N LEU A 19 -8.93 -4.32 13.10
CA LEU A 19 -9.21 -5.51 12.30
C LEU A 19 -8.50 -5.53 10.94
N ARG A 20 -7.53 -4.64 10.76
CA ARG A 20 -6.71 -4.55 9.53
C ARG A 20 -5.26 -4.33 9.93
N THR A 21 -4.36 -4.99 9.23
CA THR A 21 -2.91 -4.79 9.35
C THR A 21 -2.27 -5.03 7.99
N ALA A 22 -1.10 -4.47 7.75
CA ALA A 22 -0.42 -4.63 6.47
C ALA A 22 1.10 -4.67 6.62
N THR A 23 1.77 -5.08 5.55
CA THR A 23 3.22 -4.98 5.39
C THR A 23 3.56 -4.83 3.90
N TRP A 24 4.70 -4.25 3.60
CA TRP A 24 5.22 -4.16 2.24
C TRP A 24 6.08 -5.37 1.87
N ILE A 25 6.24 -5.61 0.56
CA ILE A 25 7.04 -6.70 0.03
C ILE A 25 8.17 -6.12 -0.82
N MET A 26 9.42 -6.55 -0.56
CA MET A 26 10.57 -6.14 -1.35
C MET A 26 10.43 -6.62 -2.80
N PRO A 27 10.42 -5.72 -3.81
CA PRO A 27 10.09 -6.07 -5.19
C PRO A 27 11.28 -6.64 -5.98
N ALA A 28 12.35 -7.03 -5.34
CA ALA A 28 13.54 -7.57 -6.00
C ALA A 28 14.39 -8.44 -5.08
N SER A 29 15.14 -9.38 -5.65
CA SER A 29 16.08 -10.24 -4.94
C SER A 29 17.37 -10.47 -5.76
N ASP A 30 18.50 -10.57 -5.08
CA ASP A 30 19.76 -10.99 -5.71
C ASP A 30 19.91 -12.52 -5.72
N GLU A 31 19.17 -13.24 -4.88
CA GLU A 31 19.34 -14.66 -4.60
C GLU A 31 18.20 -15.51 -5.18
N LEU A 32 16.95 -15.06 -5.02
CA LEU A 32 15.76 -15.83 -5.37
C LEU A 32 15.19 -15.40 -6.72
N SER A 33 14.92 -16.36 -7.61
CA SER A 33 14.09 -16.13 -8.79
C SER A 33 12.68 -15.69 -8.40
N TYR A 34 11.84 -15.28 -9.37
CA TYR A 34 10.46 -14.89 -9.09
C TYR A 34 9.68 -16.03 -8.39
N GLU A 35 9.77 -17.24 -8.95
CA GLU A 35 9.05 -18.41 -8.45
C GLU A 35 9.54 -18.84 -7.05
N GLU A 36 10.85 -18.82 -6.83
CA GLU A 36 11.43 -19.14 -5.53
C GLU A 36 11.03 -18.10 -4.48
N ASN A 37 11.03 -16.81 -4.84
CA ASN A 37 10.64 -15.72 -3.96
C ASN A 37 9.13 -15.75 -3.65
N PHE A 38 8.31 -16.10 -4.64
CA PHE A 38 6.88 -16.33 -4.46
C PHE A 38 6.62 -17.47 -3.45
N ALA A 39 7.25 -18.62 -3.65
CA ALA A 39 7.13 -19.75 -2.74
C ALA A 39 7.62 -19.41 -1.32
N PHE A 40 8.73 -18.67 -1.21
CA PHE A 40 9.27 -18.19 0.06
C PHE A 40 8.27 -17.32 0.82
N HIS A 41 7.64 -16.35 0.16
CA HIS A 41 6.65 -15.48 0.81
C HIS A 41 5.38 -16.24 1.20
N VAL A 42 4.89 -17.13 0.34
CA VAL A 42 3.73 -17.99 0.67
C VAL A 42 4.02 -18.81 1.93
N GLU A 43 5.16 -19.49 2.00
CA GLU A 43 5.54 -20.30 3.16
C GLU A 43 5.63 -19.46 4.45
N ARG A 44 6.22 -18.27 4.36
CA ARG A 44 6.46 -17.40 5.52
C ARG A 44 5.23 -16.66 6.02
N LEU A 45 4.37 -16.21 5.11
CA LEU A 45 3.22 -15.37 5.45
C LEU A 45 1.97 -16.19 5.78
N LYS A 46 1.83 -17.41 5.25
CA LYS A 46 0.68 -18.27 5.51
C LYS A 46 0.41 -18.52 7.01
N PRO A 47 1.42 -18.83 7.86
CA PRO A 47 1.18 -18.96 9.29
C PRO A 47 0.72 -17.65 9.96
N ALA A 48 1.27 -16.50 9.54
CA ALA A 48 0.85 -15.20 10.05
C ALA A 48 -0.59 -14.87 9.65
N ALA A 49 -0.94 -15.09 8.38
CA ALA A 49 -2.29 -14.91 7.87
C ALA A 49 -3.31 -15.78 8.64
N ALA A 50 -2.97 -17.04 8.91
CA ALA A 50 -3.84 -17.94 9.67
C ALA A 50 -4.07 -17.47 11.12
N ILE A 51 -3.04 -16.97 11.79
CA ILE A 51 -3.16 -16.38 13.13
C ILE A 51 -4.06 -15.14 13.10
N LEU A 52 -3.84 -14.23 12.17
CA LEU A 52 -4.64 -13.01 12.02
C LEU A 52 -6.11 -13.33 11.69
N ALA A 53 -6.34 -14.30 10.79
CA ALA A 53 -7.69 -14.76 10.42
C ALA A 53 -8.46 -15.31 11.63
N ALA A 54 -7.79 -16.04 12.55
CA ALA A 54 -8.42 -16.56 13.76
C ALA A 54 -8.95 -15.46 14.69
N HIS A 55 -8.48 -14.23 14.54
CA HIS A 55 -8.93 -13.04 15.27
C HIS A 55 -9.78 -12.07 14.40
N GLY A 56 -10.20 -12.49 13.21
CA GLY A 56 -10.96 -11.66 12.29
C GLY A 56 -10.19 -10.51 11.66
N ILE A 57 -8.85 -10.55 11.71
CA ILE A 57 -7.99 -9.49 11.19
C ILE A 57 -7.64 -9.79 9.73
N ARG A 58 -7.84 -8.80 8.86
CA ARG A 58 -7.42 -8.81 7.46
C ARG A 58 -5.95 -8.41 7.36
N PHE A 59 -5.23 -9.02 6.40
CA PHE A 59 -3.81 -8.79 6.23
C PHE A 59 -3.49 -8.28 4.81
N GLY A 60 -3.02 -7.03 4.73
CA GLY A 60 -2.66 -6.37 3.48
C GLY A 60 -1.20 -6.60 3.11
N LEU A 61 -0.94 -6.79 1.81
CA LEU A 61 0.40 -6.74 1.24
C LEU A 61 0.50 -5.55 0.31
N GLU A 62 1.56 -4.76 0.46
CA GLU A 62 1.88 -3.64 -0.40
C GLU A 62 2.91 -4.08 -1.44
N TYR A 63 2.58 -3.89 -2.72
CA TYR A 63 3.56 -3.99 -3.80
C TYR A 63 4.30 -2.67 -3.94
N VAL A 64 5.58 -2.73 -4.31
CA VAL A 64 6.42 -1.53 -4.44
C VAL A 64 6.76 -1.29 -5.90
N GLY A 65 6.08 -0.32 -6.50
CA GLY A 65 6.04 -0.06 -7.94
C GLY A 65 7.27 0.62 -8.58
N PRO A 66 8.06 1.48 -7.88
CA PRO A 66 9.15 2.22 -8.54
C PRO A 66 10.18 1.33 -9.21
N LYS A 67 10.46 1.60 -10.49
CA LYS A 67 11.46 0.87 -11.28
C LYS A 67 12.86 0.96 -10.67
N THR A 68 13.18 2.09 -10.05
CA THR A 68 14.44 2.27 -9.34
C THR A 68 14.68 1.25 -8.24
N LEU A 69 13.60 0.61 -7.73
CA LEU A 69 13.70 -0.42 -6.70
C LEU A 69 13.58 -1.83 -7.29
N TRP A 70 12.53 -2.13 -8.08
CA TRP A 70 12.36 -3.50 -8.59
C TRP A 70 13.42 -3.90 -9.63
N ALA A 71 14.04 -2.94 -10.32
CA ALA A 71 15.17 -3.18 -11.21
C ALA A 71 16.54 -3.08 -10.53
N SER A 72 16.61 -2.84 -9.22
CA SER A 72 17.86 -2.62 -8.49
C SER A 72 18.65 -3.89 -8.20
N LYS A 73 18.03 -5.07 -8.38
CA LYS A 73 18.62 -6.37 -8.08
C LYS A 73 18.50 -7.31 -9.28
N LYS A 74 19.11 -8.49 -9.15
CA LYS A 74 19.21 -9.48 -10.23
C LYS A 74 17.85 -9.99 -10.70
N HIS A 75 16.91 -10.20 -9.80
CA HIS A 75 15.59 -10.74 -10.07
C HIS A 75 14.52 -9.78 -9.56
N ALA A 76 13.68 -9.28 -10.47
CA ALA A 76 12.47 -8.54 -10.09
C ALA A 76 11.47 -9.49 -9.42
N PHE A 77 10.68 -8.95 -8.50
CA PHE A 77 9.60 -9.66 -7.84
C PHE A 77 8.30 -8.84 -7.90
N ALA A 78 7.25 -9.29 -7.25
CA ALA A 78 5.93 -8.68 -7.28
C ALA A 78 5.98 -7.15 -7.03
N HIS A 79 5.69 -6.38 -8.09
CA HIS A 79 5.73 -4.91 -8.09
C HIS A 79 4.52 -4.30 -8.80
N THR A 80 3.51 -5.12 -9.11
CA THR A 80 2.22 -4.69 -9.66
C THR A 80 1.07 -5.23 -8.82
N MET A 81 -0.09 -4.60 -8.94
CA MET A 81 -1.33 -5.00 -8.30
C MET A 81 -1.71 -6.45 -8.60
N GLU A 82 -1.67 -6.84 -9.87
CA GLU A 82 -1.99 -8.20 -10.32
C GLU A 82 -1.09 -9.24 -9.64
N GLN A 83 0.23 -9.04 -9.70
CA GLN A 83 1.20 -9.96 -9.08
C GLN A 83 1.02 -10.06 -7.56
N MET A 84 0.69 -8.95 -6.89
CA MET A 84 0.45 -8.96 -5.45
C MET A 84 -0.86 -9.64 -5.08
N LEU A 85 -1.91 -9.51 -5.90
CA LEU A 85 -3.15 -10.25 -5.71
C LEU A 85 -2.96 -11.76 -5.89
N GLU A 86 -2.15 -12.19 -6.85
CA GLU A 86 -1.79 -13.59 -7.00
C GLU A 86 -1.09 -14.13 -5.75
N LEU A 87 -0.15 -13.37 -5.19
CA LEU A 87 0.53 -13.73 -3.94
C LEU A 87 -0.45 -13.81 -2.77
N CYS A 88 -1.32 -12.80 -2.60
CA CYS A 88 -2.37 -12.81 -1.58
C CYS A 88 -3.26 -14.05 -1.67
N ALA A 89 -3.73 -14.39 -2.86
CA ALA A 89 -4.59 -15.56 -3.09
C ALA A 89 -3.91 -16.89 -2.73
N ALA A 90 -2.60 -16.99 -2.94
CA ALA A 90 -1.83 -18.19 -2.57
C ALA A 90 -1.59 -18.32 -1.05
N ILE A 91 -1.67 -17.20 -0.29
CA ILE A 91 -1.41 -17.18 1.15
C ILE A 91 -2.68 -17.49 1.95
N GLY A 92 -3.81 -16.82 1.70
CA GLY A 92 -5.01 -17.03 2.50
C GLY A 92 -6.19 -16.14 2.11
N GLU A 93 -7.38 -16.47 2.61
CA GLU A 93 -8.63 -15.77 2.28
C GLU A 93 -8.76 -14.38 2.95
N ASN A 94 -8.07 -14.15 4.07
CA ASN A 94 -8.04 -12.86 4.76
C ASN A 94 -7.00 -11.88 4.20
N MET A 95 -6.34 -12.27 3.12
CA MET A 95 -5.33 -11.46 2.44
C MET A 95 -5.95 -10.47 1.45
N GLY A 96 -5.25 -9.38 1.23
CA GLY A 96 -5.59 -8.39 0.22
C GLY A 96 -4.47 -7.36 0.08
N LEU A 97 -4.75 -6.25 -0.58
CA LEU A 97 -3.76 -5.20 -0.83
C LEU A 97 -3.74 -4.18 0.32
N LEU A 98 -2.54 -3.73 0.69
CA LEU A 98 -2.35 -2.34 1.03
C LEU A 98 -2.13 -1.64 -0.31
N LEU A 99 -3.06 -0.79 -0.69
CA LEU A 99 -3.09 -0.12 -1.99
C LEU A 99 -2.62 1.32 -1.83
N ASP A 100 -1.45 1.64 -2.36
CA ASP A 100 -0.87 2.98 -2.31
C ASP A 100 -0.96 3.66 -3.68
N SER A 101 -1.43 4.90 -3.72
CA SER A 101 -1.51 5.73 -4.92
C SER A 101 -0.14 5.95 -5.58
N TRP A 102 0.94 5.96 -4.78
CA TRP A 102 2.32 6.02 -5.27
C TRP A 102 2.70 4.78 -6.08
N HIS A 103 2.39 3.60 -5.55
CA HIS A 103 2.72 2.34 -6.20
C HIS A 103 1.82 2.07 -7.40
N TRP A 104 0.54 2.45 -7.33
CA TRP A 104 -0.36 2.49 -8.47
C TRP A 104 0.21 3.36 -9.62
N TYR A 105 0.62 4.58 -9.32
CA TYR A 105 1.23 5.48 -10.32
C TYR A 105 2.53 4.90 -10.88
N THR A 106 3.47 4.50 -10.03
CA THR A 106 4.79 4.05 -10.46
C THR A 106 4.80 2.71 -11.17
N SER A 107 3.77 1.88 -10.97
CA SER A 107 3.51 0.65 -11.74
C SER A 107 2.78 0.92 -13.05
N ARG A 108 2.46 2.18 -13.38
CA ARG A 108 1.74 2.60 -14.60
C ARG A 108 0.34 1.99 -14.72
N GLU A 109 -0.26 1.70 -13.60
CA GLU A 109 -1.63 1.20 -13.52
C GLU A 109 -2.64 2.32 -13.75
N THR A 110 -3.80 1.98 -14.24
CA THR A 110 -4.84 2.92 -14.66
C THR A 110 -6.06 2.86 -13.73
N ALA A 111 -6.97 3.81 -13.90
CA ALA A 111 -8.26 3.77 -13.21
C ALA A 111 -9.09 2.52 -13.58
N ASP A 112 -8.91 1.97 -14.79
CA ASP A 112 -9.62 0.76 -15.19
C ASP A 112 -9.05 -0.49 -14.51
N ASP A 113 -7.75 -0.52 -14.24
CA ASP A 113 -7.13 -1.57 -13.41
C ASP A 113 -7.69 -1.53 -11.98
N LEU A 114 -7.85 -0.32 -11.40
CA LEU A 114 -8.50 -0.17 -10.09
C LEU A 114 -9.97 -0.64 -10.12
N ARG A 115 -10.73 -0.31 -11.17
CA ARG A 115 -12.13 -0.78 -11.31
C ARG A 115 -12.26 -2.28 -11.46
N GLY A 116 -11.18 -2.96 -11.83
CA GLY A 116 -11.09 -4.43 -11.84
C GLY A 116 -11.05 -5.06 -10.46
N LEU A 117 -10.80 -4.28 -9.41
CA LEU A 117 -10.79 -4.75 -8.03
C LEU A 117 -12.19 -4.93 -7.45
N ARG A 118 -12.30 -5.72 -6.40
CA ARG A 118 -13.42 -5.74 -5.47
C ARG A 118 -12.99 -5.09 -4.15
N ALA A 119 -13.92 -4.41 -3.46
CA ALA A 119 -13.63 -3.77 -2.17
C ALA A 119 -12.97 -4.72 -1.16
N GLU A 120 -13.37 -6.00 -1.17
CA GLU A 120 -12.82 -7.02 -0.27
C GLU A 120 -11.35 -7.36 -0.57
N GLN A 121 -10.82 -6.99 -1.73
CA GLN A 121 -9.39 -7.18 -2.05
C GLN A 121 -8.51 -6.06 -1.51
N ILE A 122 -9.12 -4.96 -1.01
CA ILE A 122 -8.40 -3.80 -0.46
C ILE A 122 -8.48 -3.84 1.06
N VAL A 123 -7.36 -4.02 1.72
CA VAL A 123 -7.26 -4.06 3.19
C VAL A 123 -7.04 -2.67 3.74
N ASP A 124 -6.11 -1.92 3.16
CA ASP A 124 -5.71 -0.59 3.59
C ASP A 124 -5.35 0.28 2.39
N VAL A 125 -5.35 1.59 2.55
CA VAL A 125 -5.07 2.55 1.47
C VAL A 125 -4.11 3.63 1.96
N HIS A 126 -3.04 3.86 1.18
CA HIS A 126 -2.15 4.99 1.33
C HIS A 126 -2.31 5.98 0.17
N VAL A 127 -2.17 7.28 0.47
CA VAL A 127 -2.21 8.36 -0.53
C VAL A 127 -1.02 9.28 -0.39
N ASN A 128 -0.41 9.59 -1.51
CA ASN A 128 0.79 10.40 -1.64
C ASN A 128 0.76 11.14 -2.98
N ASP A 129 1.72 12.02 -3.22
CA ASP A 129 1.98 12.59 -4.53
C ASP A 129 3.45 12.41 -4.93
N ALA A 130 3.74 12.50 -6.22
CA ALA A 130 5.07 12.34 -6.77
C ALA A 130 5.74 13.70 -7.01
N PRO A 131 7.07 13.80 -6.84
CA PRO A 131 7.81 15.00 -7.22
C PRO A 131 7.60 15.35 -8.69
N ALA A 132 7.28 16.61 -8.96
CA ALA A 132 7.11 17.11 -10.33
C ALA A 132 8.44 17.17 -11.08
N GLY A 133 8.40 16.94 -12.40
CA GLY A 133 9.58 17.06 -13.28
C GLY A 133 10.51 15.85 -13.26
N ILE A 134 10.20 14.82 -12.52
CA ILE A 134 10.93 13.53 -12.50
C ILE A 134 10.17 12.51 -13.33
N GLY A 135 10.85 11.82 -14.24
CA GLY A 135 10.25 10.76 -15.04
C GLY A 135 9.77 9.57 -14.17
N ILE A 136 8.68 8.91 -14.55
CA ILE A 136 8.10 7.82 -13.77
C ILE A 136 9.09 6.69 -13.47
N ASP A 137 9.99 6.37 -14.40
CA ASP A 137 11.03 5.35 -14.23
C ASP A 137 12.21 5.81 -13.35
N GLU A 138 12.27 7.12 -13.05
CA GLU A 138 13.31 7.75 -12.22
C GLU A 138 12.80 8.08 -10.81
N GLN A 139 11.53 7.86 -10.55
CA GLN A 139 10.93 8.06 -9.22
C GLN A 139 11.59 7.15 -8.18
N VAL A 140 11.84 7.71 -6.98
CA VAL A 140 12.52 7.02 -5.88
C VAL A 140 11.54 6.82 -4.73
N ASP A 141 11.41 5.60 -4.26
CA ASP A 141 10.38 5.18 -3.31
C ASP A 141 10.27 6.06 -2.05
N ASN A 142 11.39 6.46 -1.48
CA ASN A 142 11.43 7.27 -0.25
C ASN A 142 11.41 8.79 -0.52
N VAL A 143 10.99 9.23 -1.70
CA VAL A 143 10.89 10.65 -2.08
C VAL A 143 9.49 10.91 -2.63
N ARG A 144 8.59 11.24 -1.75
CA ARG A 144 7.18 11.51 -2.03
C ARG A 144 6.77 12.85 -1.44
N ASP A 145 5.60 13.37 -1.76
CA ASP A 145 5.02 14.55 -1.14
C ASP A 145 3.59 14.28 -0.63
N LEU A 146 3.00 15.26 0.01
CA LEU A 146 1.60 15.21 0.47
C LEU A 146 0.67 15.02 -0.74
N PRO A 147 -0.45 14.30 -0.59
CA PRO A 147 -1.40 14.09 -1.67
C PRO A 147 -1.90 15.41 -2.25
N GLY A 148 -1.91 15.52 -3.57
CA GLY A 148 -2.31 16.73 -4.30
C GLY A 148 -1.30 17.87 -4.29
N ALA A 149 -0.09 17.70 -3.71
CA ALA A 149 0.90 18.77 -3.61
C ALA A 149 1.50 19.17 -4.97
N THR A 150 1.59 18.28 -5.91
CA THR A 150 2.17 18.49 -7.24
C THR A 150 1.18 18.21 -8.37
N GLY A 151 0.16 17.40 -8.13
CA GLY A 151 -0.81 16.93 -9.12
C GLY A 151 -0.21 15.95 -10.13
N VAL A 152 0.91 15.32 -9.84
CA VAL A 152 1.51 14.28 -10.70
C VAL A 152 0.71 12.98 -10.60
N ILE A 153 0.26 12.64 -9.40
CA ILE A 153 -0.65 11.51 -9.17
C ILE A 153 -2.08 12.05 -9.13
N ASP A 154 -2.96 11.49 -9.96
CA ASP A 154 -4.39 11.80 -9.95
C ASP A 154 -5.08 11.10 -8.76
N VAL A 155 -4.81 11.63 -7.56
CA VAL A 155 -5.36 11.09 -6.30
C VAL A 155 -6.88 11.23 -6.25
N GLY A 156 -7.44 12.26 -6.92
CA GLY A 156 -8.89 12.46 -7.04
C GLY A 156 -9.55 11.29 -7.76
N THR A 157 -9.03 10.90 -8.93
CA THR A 157 -9.50 9.71 -9.65
C THR A 157 -9.28 8.43 -8.84
N PHE A 158 -8.11 8.26 -8.21
CA PHE A 158 -7.81 7.11 -7.38
C PHE A 158 -8.86 6.92 -6.27
N LEU A 159 -9.13 7.94 -5.48
CA LEU A 159 -10.12 7.91 -4.40
C LEU A 159 -11.56 7.76 -4.92
N GLY A 160 -11.88 8.41 -6.04
CA GLY A 160 -13.21 8.29 -6.68
C GLY A 160 -13.53 6.86 -7.09
N VAL A 161 -12.55 6.13 -7.65
CA VAL A 161 -12.73 4.71 -7.98
C VAL A 161 -12.90 3.85 -6.73
N LEU A 162 -12.17 4.13 -5.64
CA LEU A 162 -12.37 3.41 -4.37
C LEU A 162 -13.79 3.60 -3.83
N GLN A 163 -14.36 4.80 -3.97
CA GLN A 163 -15.76 5.05 -3.63
C GLN A 163 -16.72 4.26 -4.54
N GLU A 164 -16.47 4.26 -5.87
CA GLU A 164 -17.27 3.46 -6.82
C GLU A 164 -17.30 1.98 -6.44
N LEU A 165 -16.16 1.43 -5.97
CA LEU A 165 -16.03 0.06 -5.50
C LEU A 165 -16.71 -0.21 -4.14
N GLY A 166 -17.06 0.84 -3.39
CA GLY A 166 -17.62 0.72 -2.04
C GLY A 166 -16.58 0.39 -0.96
N TYR A 167 -15.32 0.82 -1.17
CA TYR A 167 -14.30 0.69 -0.12
C TYR A 167 -14.66 1.56 1.10
N ASP A 168 -14.68 0.95 2.28
CA ASP A 168 -15.09 1.56 3.55
C ASP A 168 -13.98 1.61 4.61
N GLY A 169 -12.76 1.25 4.20
CA GLY A 169 -11.60 1.18 5.09
C GLY A 169 -10.89 2.52 5.29
N PRO A 170 -9.81 2.53 6.09
CA PRO A 170 -9.02 3.71 6.32
C PRO A 170 -8.25 4.17 5.07
N VAL A 171 -7.98 5.48 5.01
CA VAL A 171 -7.08 6.09 4.03
C VAL A 171 -6.06 6.92 4.79
N MET A 172 -4.80 6.62 4.64
CA MET A 172 -3.70 7.26 5.35
C MET A 172 -2.76 7.98 4.40
N VAL A 173 -2.11 9.03 4.90
CA VAL A 173 -1.07 9.77 4.17
C VAL A 173 0.30 9.24 4.58
N GLU A 174 1.14 8.88 3.61
CA GLU A 174 2.50 8.40 3.84
C GLU A 174 3.53 9.20 3.02
N PRO A 175 3.80 10.45 3.39
CA PRO A 175 4.50 11.39 2.50
C PRO A 175 6.02 11.34 2.67
N PHE A 176 6.76 10.38 2.50
CA PHE A 176 8.24 10.42 2.66
C PHE A 176 8.90 11.73 2.15
N SER A 177 8.51 12.84 2.79
CA SER A 177 8.86 14.21 2.39
C SER A 177 9.82 14.85 3.39
N GLU A 178 10.99 15.32 2.90
CA GLU A 178 11.92 16.08 3.75
C GLU A 178 11.32 17.40 4.22
N ARG A 179 10.46 18.03 3.40
CA ARG A 179 9.75 19.25 3.75
C ARG A 179 8.84 19.03 4.95
N VAL A 180 8.06 17.95 4.96
CA VAL A 180 7.16 17.63 6.07
C VAL A 180 7.94 17.24 7.32
N ARG A 181 9.01 16.48 7.19
CA ARG A 181 9.89 16.10 8.32
C ARG A 181 10.58 17.29 8.98
N ALA A 182 10.79 18.40 8.25
CA ALA A 182 11.41 19.61 8.78
C ALA A 182 10.43 20.55 9.50
N MET A 183 9.12 20.27 9.44
CA MET A 183 8.10 21.05 10.12
C MET A 183 8.07 20.74 11.63
N ALA A 184 7.53 21.64 12.43
CA ALA A 184 7.12 21.31 13.78
C ALA A 184 5.95 20.29 13.74
N ASP A 185 5.82 19.46 14.77
CA ASP A 185 4.83 18.36 14.78
C ASP A 185 3.40 18.85 14.50
N GLU A 186 2.99 19.94 15.14
CA GLU A 186 1.66 20.53 14.93
C GLU A 186 1.46 21.05 13.50
N GLU A 187 2.49 21.63 12.90
CA GLU A 187 2.48 22.10 11.50
C GLU A 187 2.42 20.93 10.53
N ALA A 188 3.20 19.87 10.77
CA ALA A 188 3.18 18.67 9.95
C ALA A 188 1.81 17.98 9.96
N VAL A 189 1.18 17.87 11.14
CA VAL A 189 -0.17 17.30 11.28
C VAL A 189 -1.20 18.15 10.56
N ALA A 190 -1.16 19.47 10.73
CA ALA A 190 -2.09 20.39 10.07
C ALA A 190 -1.93 20.33 8.53
N ALA A 191 -0.70 20.41 8.03
CA ALA A 191 -0.42 20.33 6.59
C ALA A 191 -0.88 19.00 5.97
N THR A 192 -0.69 17.90 6.69
CA THR A 192 -1.13 16.57 6.26
C THR A 192 -2.65 16.45 6.23
N ALA A 193 -3.33 16.94 7.28
CA ALA A 193 -4.79 16.96 7.34
C ALA A 193 -5.42 17.82 6.25
N ASP A 194 -4.85 19.02 6.00
CA ASP A 194 -5.32 19.94 4.97
C ASP A 194 -5.17 19.34 3.56
N ALA A 195 -4.02 18.68 3.28
CA ALA A 195 -3.77 18.00 2.02
C ALA A 195 -4.76 16.85 1.79
N LEU A 196 -4.98 15.99 2.79
CA LEU A 196 -5.95 14.91 2.71
C LEU A 196 -7.37 15.45 2.49
N ALA A 197 -7.78 16.46 3.23
CA ALA A 197 -9.09 17.09 3.07
C ALA A 197 -9.27 17.76 1.70
N ALA A 198 -8.20 18.26 1.08
CA ALA A 198 -8.25 18.84 -0.25
C ALA A 198 -8.52 17.76 -1.32
N VAL A 199 -7.75 16.68 -1.35
CA VAL A 199 -7.97 15.59 -2.33
C VAL A 199 -9.29 14.85 -2.08
N TRP A 200 -9.79 14.82 -0.85
CA TRP A 200 -11.10 14.29 -0.51
C TRP A 200 -12.24 15.08 -1.16
N ARG A 201 -12.16 16.41 -1.07
CA ARG A 201 -13.11 17.31 -1.78
C ARG A 201 -13.02 17.18 -3.29
N GLU A 202 -11.81 17.08 -3.83
CA GLU A 202 -11.58 16.88 -5.27
C GLU A 202 -12.22 15.60 -5.79
N ALA A 203 -12.13 14.54 -5.02
CA ALA A 203 -12.78 13.26 -5.30
C ALA A 203 -14.30 13.26 -5.10
N GLY A 204 -14.88 14.36 -4.59
CA GLY A 204 -16.32 14.44 -4.31
C GLY A 204 -16.78 13.67 -3.09
N LEU A 205 -15.88 13.41 -2.13
CA LEU A 205 -16.10 12.60 -0.92
C LEU A 205 -16.44 13.44 0.33
N ALA A 206 -16.45 14.76 0.23
CA ALA A 206 -16.71 15.70 1.33
C ALA A 206 -18.11 16.31 1.27
#